data_39c0b83027558305a3deca98b4466c02
#
_entry.id   39c0b83027558305a3deca98b4466c02
#
_cell.length_a   1.000
_cell.length_b   1.000
_cell.length_c   1.000
_cell.angle_alpha   90.00
_cell.angle_beta   90.00
_cell.angle_gamma   90.00
#
_symmetry.space_group_name_H-M   'P 1'
#
loop_
_entity.id
_entity.type
_entity.pdbx_description
1 polymer ?
#
loop_
_entity_poly.entity_id
_entity_poly.type
_entity_poly.pdbx_seq_one_letter_code
_entity_poly.pdbx_strand_id
1 'polypeptide(L)'
;MTPSETPSENSSTNSLVLLAINGAAGRMGRRLVALGSEDPQLRIAVALEVPGQPLIGQDAGVVSGVSAINTLLSAELAAGAAQAMIDFTVPVGCRAAIKLCTAQKLPLVIGTTGLTTDDHQLIDEAAKTIPILQAANMSLGVNFLLGLAAQVAQKLGDDYDIEIVESHHRMKADAPSGTALAIAQAVCDATGKSMKEDLVHGRLGAHIPRQRGEIGMHAVRSGDIVGKHTISFGAIGEELSLTHVASTRDVFARGALRAAKWLIGKPAGRYSMKDVLGL
;
A
#
# COMPACT_ATOMS: atom_id res chain seq x y z
N MET A 1 26.31 -30.97 42.00
CA MET A 1 26.59 -30.59 40.62
C MET A 1 25.41 -31.04 39.78
N THR A 2 24.48 -30.16 39.49
CA THR A 2 23.33 -30.40 38.61
C THR A 2 23.68 -29.93 37.20
N PRO A 3 23.37 -30.67 36.13
CA PRO A 3 23.65 -30.22 34.75
C PRO A 3 22.71 -29.09 34.38
N SER A 4 23.27 -28.02 33.80
CA SER A 4 22.56 -26.91 33.22
C SER A 4 21.84 -27.35 31.95
N GLU A 5 20.52 -27.23 31.92
CA GLU A 5 19.73 -27.36 30.73
C GLU A 5 19.99 -26.14 29.83
N THR A 6 20.53 -26.39 28.65
CA THR A 6 20.62 -25.44 27.56
C THR A 6 19.23 -25.20 26.97
N PRO A 7 18.83 -23.94 26.70
CA PRO A 7 17.57 -23.68 26.02
C PRO A 7 17.64 -24.25 24.60
N SER A 8 16.66 -25.06 24.23
CA SER A 8 16.47 -25.56 22.89
C SER A 8 16.26 -24.39 21.94
N GLU A 9 17.15 -24.22 20.98
CA GLU A 9 16.95 -23.34 19.81
C GLU A 9 15.68 -23.79 19.10
N ASN A 10 14.68 -22.93 19.15
CA ASN A 10 13.45 -23.07 18.38
C ASN A 10 13.80 -22.82 16.90
N SER A 11 14.18 -23.86 16.17
CA SER A 11 14.33 -23.80 14.72
C SER A 11 12.94 -23.61 14.09
N SER A 12 12.51 -22.35 13.98
CA SER A 12 11.44 -22.01 13.08
C SER A 12 11.93 -22.36 11.65
N THR A 13 11.47 -23.48 11.12
CA THR A 13 11.62 -23.82 9.70
C THR A 13 11.06 -22.68 8.90
N ASN A 14 11.95 -21.88 8.33
CA ASN A 14 11.62 -20.71 7.51
C ASN A 14 11.04 -21.26 6.18
N SER A 15 9.75 -21.67 6.20
CA SER A 15 9.08 -22.20 5.02
C SER A 15 8.94 -21.09 3.99
N LEU A 16 9.43 -21.35 2.79
CA LEU A 16 9.36 -20.44 1.64
C LEU A 16 7.89 -20.09 1.33
N VAL A 17 7.55 -18.83 1.30
CA VAL A 17 6.19 -18.36 0.99
C VAL A 17 5.98 -18.31 -0.52
N LEU A 18 4.97 -19.03 -1.00
CA LEU A 18 4.61 -19.11 -2.42
C LEU A 18 3.58 -18.04 -2.78
N LEU A 19 3.93 -17.14 -3.70
CA LEU A 19 3.06 -16.05 -4.12
C LEU A 19 2.60 -16.18 -5.57
N ALA A 20 1.35 -15.79 -5.82
CA ALA A 20 0.82 -15.50 -7.14
C ALA A 20 0.80 -13.98 -7.36
N ILE A 21 1.25 -13.54 -8.53
CA ILE A 21 1.20 -12.14 -8.94
C ILE A 21 0.22 -12.02 -10.11
N ASN A 22 -0.88 -11.28 -9.91
CA ASN A 22 -1.85 -10.99 -10.94
C ASN A 22 -1.49 -9.70 -11.70
N GLY A 23 -1.45 -9.75 -13.03
CA GLY A 23 -0.93 -8.69 -13.88
C GLY A 23 0.60 -8.62 -13.86
N ALA A 24 1.26 -9.79 -13.86
CA ALA A 24 2.69 -9.93 -13.65
C ALA A 24 3.56 -9.23 -14.71
N ALA A 25 3.07 -9.08 -15.95
CA ALA A 25 3.75 -8.33 -17.02
C ALA A 25 3.51 -6.82 -16.98
N GLY A 26 2.58 -6.35 -16.13
CA GLY A 26 2.30 -4.93 -15.92
C GLY A 26 3.42 -4.20 -15.18
N ARG A 27 3.34 -2.86 -15.12
CA ARG A 27 4.36 -2.01 -14.46
C ARG A 27 4.65 -2.40 -13.02
N MET A 28 3.60 -2.59 -12.21
CA MET A 28 3.75 -3.00 -10.81
C MET A 28 4.03 -4.50 -10.68
N GLY A 29 3.40 -5.33 -11.52
CA GLY A 29 3.64 -6.76 -11.54
C GLY A 29 5.11 -7.13 -11.74
N ARG A 30 5.77 -6.51 -12.71
CA ARG A 30 7.22 -6.69 -12.95
C ARG A 30 8.07 -6.30 -11.73
N ARG A 31 7.70 -5.22 -11.02
CA ARG A 31 8.44 -4.84 -9.80
C ARG A 31 8.20 -5.83 -8.66
N LEU A 32 6.97 -6.37 -8.52
CA LEU A 32 6.64 -7.42 -7.55
C LEU A 32 7.41 -8.70 -7.85
N VAL A 33 7.47 -9.11 -9.11
CA VAL A 33 8.25 -10.30 -9.54
C VAL A 33 9.74 -10.08 -9.26
N ALA A 34 10.33 -8.96 -9.69
CA ALA A 34 11.74 -8.68 -9.47
C ALA A 34 12.09 -8.66 -7.98
N LEU A 35 11.38 -7.85 -7.17
CA LEU A 35 11.68 -7.71 -5.74
C LEU A 35 11.31 -8.95 -4.93
N GLY A 36 10.27 -9.68 -5.34
CA GLY A 36 9.89 -10.94 -4.71
C GLY A 36 10.89 -12.06 -4.97
N SER A 37 11.57 -12.05 -6.13
CA SER A 37 12.64 -13.00 -6.44
C SER A 37 13.96 -12.73 -5.71
N GLU A 38 14.16 -11.49 -5.24
CA GLU A 38 15.31 -11.10 -4.40
C GLU A 38 15.11 -11.47 -2.91
N ASP A 39 13.86 -11.69 -2.45
CA ASP A 39 13.57 -12.00 -1.05
C ASP A 39 13.73 -13.51 -0.80
N PRO A 40 14.70 -13.93 0.04
CA PRO A 40 14.97 -15.35 0.29
C PRO A 40 13.81 -16.08 0.99
N GLN A 41 12.83 -15.37 1.51
CA GLN A 41 11.64 -15.94 2.14
C GLN A 41 10.48 -16.12 1.15
N LEU A 42 10.62 -15.64 -0.09
CA LEU A 42 9.57 -15.64 -1.08
C LEU A 42 9.93 -16.46 -2.31
N ARG A 43 8.92 -17.04 -2.94
CA ARG A 43 8.97 -17.57 -4.28
C ARG A 43 7.76 -17.06 -5.06
N ILE A 44 8.01 -16.46 -6.21
CA ILE A 44 6.95 -16.20 -7.19
C ILE A 44 6.63 -17.53 -7.85
N ALA A 45 5.59 -18.20 -7.35
CA ALA A 45 5.19 -19.51 -7.82
C ALA A 45 4.27 -19.44 -9.05
N VAL A 46 3.51 -18.33 -9.16
CA VAL A 46 2.57 -18.12 -10.27
C VAL A 46 2.65 -16.66 -10.73
N ALA A 47 2.77 -16.45 -12.03
CA ALA A 47 2.76 -15.14 -12.67
C ALA A 47 1.58 -15.09 -13.66
N LEU A 48 0.49 -14.41 -13.25
CA LEU A 48 -0.76 -14.40 -14.01
C LEU A 48 -0.85 -13.20 -14.95
N GLU A 49 -1.42 -13.46 -16.11
CA GLU A 49 -1.81 -12.46 -17.10
C GLU A 49 -3.14 -12.83 -17.77
N VAL A 50 -3.74 -11.83 -18.43
CA VAL A 50 -4.97 -12.05 -19.19
C VAL A 50 -4.73 -13.00 -20.36
N PRO A 51 -5.69 -13.86 -20.71
CA PRO A 51 -5.59 -14.71 -21.90
C PRO A 51 -5.29 -13.89 -23.17
N GLY A 52 -4.37 -14.38 -23.98
CA GLY A 52 -3.95 -13.72 -25.23
C GLY A 52 -2.87 -12.65 -25.06
N GLN A 53 -2.37 -12.41 -23.84
CA GLN A 53 -1.22 -11.54 -23.61
C GLN A 53 0.03 -12.12 -24.30
N PRO A 54 0.75 -11.36 -25.19
CA PRO A 54 1.84 -11.91 -26.02
C PRO A 54 3.04 -12.48 -25.26
N LEU A 55 3.19 -12.12 -23.96
CA LEU A 55 4.29 -12.59 -23.11
C LEU A 55 4.00 -13.92 -22.40
N ILE A 56 2.78 -14.48 -22.54
CA ILE A 56 2.45 -15.80 -21.97
C ILE A 56 3.43 -16.85 -22.49
N GLY A 57 3.91 -17.70 -21.57
CA GLY A 57 4.92 -18.71 -21.84
C GLY A 57 6.36 -18.21 -21.68
N GLN A 58 6.61 -16.91 -21.53
CA GLN A 58 7.93 -16.38 -21.20
C GLN A 58 8.18 -16.42 -19.68
N ASP A 59 9.45 -16.54 -19.29
CA ASP A 59 9.84 -16.48 -17.87
C ASP A 59 9.56 -15.11 -17.26
N ALA A 60 8.85 -15.09 -16.13
CA ALA A 60 8.42 -13.86 -15.47
C ALA A 60 9.60 -13.03 -14.93
N GLY A 61 10.71 -13.66 -14.53
CA GLY A 61 11.92 -12.98 -14.12
C GLY A 61 12.54 -12.23 -15.30
N VAL A 62 12.71 -12.90 -16.43
CA VAL A 62 13.26 -12.29 -17.66
C VAL A 62 12.39 -11.11 -18.11
N VAL A 63 11.07 -11.27 -18.14
CA VAL A 63 10.12 -10.21 -18.47
C VAL A 63 10.20 -9.05 -17.48
N SER A 64 10.57 -9.31 -16.24
CA SER A 64 10.74 -8.32 -15.16
C SER A 64 12.12 -7.67 -15.11
N GLY A 65 13.04 -8.06 -16.00
CA GLY A 65 14.39 -7.50 -16.10
C GLY A 65 15.39 -8.06 -15.07
N VAL A 66 15.11 -9.27 -14.54
CA VAL A 66 16.01 -10.02 -13.65
C VAL A 66 16.36 -11.37 -14.28
N SER A 67 17.19 -12.17 -13.60
CA SER A 67 17.48 -13.54 -14.04
C SER A 67 16.24 -14.39 -14.11
N ALA A 68 16.25 -15.44 -14.93
CA ALA A 68 15.17 -16.40 -15.00
C ALA A 68 14.87 -17.01 -13.62
N ILE A 69 13.59 -17.05 -13.27
CA ILE A 69 13.09 -17.58 -11.97
C ILE A 69 12.38 -18.93 -12.13
N ASN A 70 12.35 -19.47 -13.36
CA ASN A 70 11.66 -20.71 -13.72
C ASN A 70 10.14 -20.69 -13.43
N THR A 71 9.53 -19.49 -13.56
CA THR A 71 8.08 -19.29 -13.46
C THR A 71 7.62 -18.60 -14.74
N LEU A 72 6.83 -19.32 -15.54
CA LEU A 72 6.32 -18.77 -16.80
C LEU A 72 5.07 -17.93 -16.55
N LEU A 73 4.91 -16.87 -17.33
CA LEU A 73 3.65 -16.14 -17.43
C LEU A 73 2.54 -17.07 -17.95
N SER A 74 1.41 -17.10 -17.25
CA SER A 74 0.28 -18.00 -17.51
C SER A 74 -1.04 -17.25 -17.38
N ALA A 75 -2.07 -17.75 -18.06
CA ALA A 75 -3.45 -17.28 -17.86
C ALA A 75 -4.19 -18.07 -16.76
N GLU A 76 -3.56 -19.10 -16.19
CA GLU A 76 -4.20 -20.05 -15.28
C GLU A 76 -3.49 -20.13 -13.93
N LEU A 77 -4.28 -20.26 -12.87
CA LEU A 77 -3.83 -20.55 -11.51
C LEU A 77 -4.30 -21.94 -11.11
N ALA A 78 -3.39 -22.88 -11.00
CA ALA A 78 -3.69 -24.19 -10.45
C ALA A 78 -4.00 -24.11 -8.95
N ALA A 79 -4.94 -24.92 -8.48
CA ALA A 79 -5.32 -24.96 -7.07
C ALA A 79 -4.12 -25.35 -6.19
N GLY A 80 -3.91 -24.62 -5.11
CA GLY A 80 -2.81 -24.86 -4.18
C GLY A 80 -1.42 -24.43 -4.67
N ALA A 81 -1.30 -23.79 -5.85
CA ALA A 81 -0.01 -23.35 -6.39
C ALA A 81 0.59 -22.15 -5.65
N ALA A 82 -0.21 -21.41 -4.89
CA ALA A 82 0.23 -20.25 -4.09
C ALA A 82 -0.46 -20.21 -2.74
N GLN A 83 0.13 -19.48 -1.80
CA GLN A 83 -0.39 -19.25 -0.45
C GLN A 83 -1.05 -17.88 -0.29
N ALA A 84 -0.75 -16.94 -1.17
CA ALA A 84 -1.43 -15.65 -1.29
C ALA A 84 -1.28 -15.10 -2.71
N MET A 85 -2.22 -14.24 -3.13
CA MET A 85 -2.15 -13.50 -4.39
C MET A 85 -2.00 -12.01 -4.11
N ILE A 86 -1.22 -11.33 -4.97
CA ILE A 86 -1.13 -9.87 -5.02
C ILE A 86 -1.70 -9.39 -6.36
N ASP A 87 -2.65 -8.46 -6.31
CA ASP A 87 -3.30 -7.86 -7.46
C ASP A 87 -2.98 -6.37 -7.60
N PHE A 88 -2.34 -5.99 -8.72
CA PHE A 88 -2.12 -4.61 -9.15
C PHE A 88 -2.55 -4.43 -10.60
N THR A 89 -3.75 -4.86 -10.92
CA THR A 89 -4.29 -4.78 -12.27
C THR A 89 -5.16 -3.52 -12.47
N VAL A 90 -6.28 -3.70 -13.12
CA VAL A 90 -7.35 -2.71 -13.30
C VAL A 90 -8.64 -3.25 -12.69
N PRO A 91 -9.68 -2.45 -12.45
CA PRO A 91 -10.90 -2.92 -11.77
C PRO A 91 -11.49 -4.22 -12.33
N VAL A 92 -11.50 -4.41 -13.64
CA VAL A 92 -12.00 -5.66 -14.26
C VAL A 92 -11.13 -6.87 -13.89
N GLY A 93 -9.80 -6.72 -13.89
CA GLY A 93 -8.86 -7.77 -13.48
C GLY A 93 -8.96 -8.08 -11.99
N CYS A 94 -9.13 -7.05 -11.16
CA CYS A 94 -9.33 -7.18 -9.72
C CYS A 94 -10.60 -7.98 -9.41
N ARG A 95 -11.72 -7.70 -10.09
CA ARG A 95 -12.97 -8.48 -9.93
C ARG A 95 -12.77 -9.96 -10.27
N ALA A 96 -12.00 -10.26 -11.31
CA ALA A 96 -11.67 -11.63 -11.67
C ALA A 96 -10.79 -12.31 -10.60
N ALA A 97 -9.78 -11.58 -10.07
CA ALA A 97 -8.92 -12.05 -9.00
C ALA A 97 -9.71 -12.35 -7.71
N ILE A 98 -10.64 -11.47 -7.32
CA ILE A 98 -11.50 -11.68 -6.14
C ILE A 98 -12.29 -12.99 -6.28
N LYS A 99 -12.95 -13.21 -7.43
CA LYS A 99 -13.72 -14.44 -7.69
C LYS A 99 -12.83 -15.68 -7.63
N LEU A 100 -11.68 -15.63 -8.27
CA LEU A 100 -10.71 -16.73 -8.32
C LEU A 100 -10.18 -17.06 -6.91
N CYS A 101 -9.74 -16.06 -6.16
CA CYS A 101 -9.22 -16.23 -4.80
C CYS A 101 -10.29 -16.76 -3.85
N THR A 102 -11.53 -16.26 -3.94
CA THR A 102 -12.66 -16.75 -3.12
C THR A 102 -12.92 -18.23 -3.39
N ALA A 103 -12.97 -18.64 -4.68
CA ALA A 103 -13.20 -20.03 -5.07
C ALA A 103 -12.08 -20.97 -4.58
N GLN A 104 -10.84 -20.52 -4.56
CA GLN A 104 -9.68 -21.30 -4.13
C GLN A 104 -9.31 -21.13 -2.65
N LYS A 105 -10.06 -20.32 -1.89
CA LYS A 105 -9.77 -19.94 -0.49
C LYS A 105 -8.35 -19.35 -0.32
N LEU A 106 -7.94 -18.54 -1.30
CA LEU A 106 -6.61 -17.94 -1.36
C LEU A 106 -6.62 -16.52 -0.80
N PRO A 107 -5.77 -16.18 0.20
CA PRO A 107 -5.56 -14.81 0.68
C PRO A 107 -5.24 -13.84 -0.46
N LEU A 108 -5.81 -12.61 -0.41
CA LEU A 108 -5.67 -11.66 -1.50
C LEU A 108 -5.25 -10.27 -1.00
N VAL A 109 -4.17 -9.74 -1.57
CA VAL A 109 -3.72 -8.35 -1.41
C VAL A 109 -4.11 -7.55 -2.65
N ILE A 110 -4.92 -6.49 -2.47
CA ILE A 110 -5.43 -5.63 -3.55
C ILE A 110 -4.77 -4.25 -3.48
N GLY A 111 -3.92 -3.96 -4.46
CA GLY A 111 -3.34 -2.64 -4.71
C GLY A 111 -3.97 -1.92 -5.91
N THR A 112 -4.93 -2.54 -6.57
CA THR A 112 -5.69 -1.93 -7.66
C THR A 112 -6.49 -0.73 -7.15
N THR A 113 -6.41 0.38 -7.89
CA THR A 113 -7.11 1.64 -7.60
C THR A 113 -8.27 1.88 -8.58
N GLY A 114 -9.11 2.88 -8.29
CA GLY A 114 -10.26 3.20 -9.13
C GLY A 114 -11.43 2.23 -8.99
N LEU A 115 -11.49 1.52 -7.86
CA LEU A 115 -12.59 0.62 -7.51
C LEU A 115 -13.85 1.44 -7.19
N THR A 116 -15.00 0.94 -7.65
CA THR A 116 -16.32 1.51 -7.41
C THR A 116 -16.90 1.03 -6.09
N THR A 117 -18.04 1.60 -5.69
CA THR A 117 -18.82 1.12 -4.53
C THR A 117 -19.19 -0.36 -4.66
N ASP A 118 -19.60 -0.79 -5.86
CA ASP A 118 -19.94 -2.20 -6.13
C ASP A 118 -18.71 -3.11 -6.00
N ASP A 119 -17.53 -2.62 -6.40
CA ASP A 119 -16.28 -3.37 -6.20
C ASP A 119 -15.95 -3.54 -4.71
N HIS A 120 -16.19 -2.50 -3.90
CA HIS A 120 -16.02 -2.60 -2.45
C HIS A 120 -17.01 -3.57 -1.82
N GLN A 121 -18.27 -3.60 -2.27
CA GLN A 121 -19.25 -4.61 -1.83
C GLN A 121 -18.80 -6.04 -2.20
N LEU A 122 -18.25 -6.23 -3.41
CA LEU A 122 -17.69 -7.52 -3.82
C LEU A 122 -16.53 -7.96 -2.91
N ILE A 123 -15.66 -7.03 -2.54
CA ILE A 123 -14.56 -7.28 -1.60
C ILE A 123 -15.12 -7.64 -0.21
N ASP A 124 -16.15 -6.93 0.29
CA ASP A 124 -16.78 -7.20 1.58
C ASP A 124 -17.40 -8.59 1.64
N GLU A 125 -18.06 -9.00 0.56
CA GLU A 125 -18.64 -10.34 0.46
C GLU A 125 -17.55 -11.44 0.44
N ALA A 126 -16.51 -11.25 -0.37
CA ALA A 126 -15.39 -12.19 -0.46
C ALA A 126 -14.62 -12.28 0.88
N ALA A 127 -14.51 -11.19 1.62
CA ALA A 127 -13.84 -11.13 2.92
C ALA A 127 -14.55 -11.98 4.01
N LYS A 128 -15.79 -12.38 3.80
CA LYS A 128 -16.45 -13.36 4.69
C LYS A 128 -15.87 -14.77 4.54
N THR A 129 -15.14 -15.03 3.45
CA THR A 129 -14.63 -16.36 3.09
C THR A 129 -13.10 -16.44 3.13
N ILE A 130 -12.42 -15.36 2.74
CA ILE A 130 -10.95 -15.28 2.68
C ILE A 130 -10.42 -14.00 3.34
N PRO A 131 -9.18 -13.99 3.85
CA PRO A 131 -8.56 -12.74 4.27
C PRO A 131 -8.21 -11.88 3.04
N ILE A 132 -8.67 -10.62 3.05
CA ILE A 132 -8.39 -9.64 1.99
C ILE A 132 -7.79 -8.39 2.62
N LEU A 133 -6.59 -8.01 2.15
CA LEU A 133 -6.01 -6.71 2.44
C LEU A 133 -6.15 -5.81 1.23
N GLN A 134 -6.80 -4.67 1.41
CA GLN A 134 -6.95 -3.67 0.35
C GLN A 134 -6.39 -2.33 0.80
N ALA A 135 -5.52 -1.72 -0.02
CA ALA A 135 -5.04 -0.36 0.21
C ALA A 135 -4.74 0.36 -1.11
N ALA A 136 -5.15 1.61 -1.20
CA ALA A 136 -4.83 2.48 -2.33
C ALA A 136 -3.33 2.88 -2.38
N ASN A 137 -2.64 2.78 -1.24
CA ASN A 137 -1.20 3.02 -1.12
C ASN A 137 -0.59 1.94 -0.22
N MET A 138 0.33 1.16 -0.78
CA MET A 138 0.99 0.05 -0.07
C MET A 138 2.30 0.46 0.62
N SER A 139 2.75 1.71 0.52
CA SER A 139 3.96 2.16 1.21
C SER A 139 3.79 2.05 2.73
N LEU A 140 4.69 1.32 3.38
CA LEU A 140 4.71 1.20 4.84
C LEU A 140 4.93 2.56 5.49
N GLY A 141 5.87 3.35 4.95
CA GLY A 141 6.18 4.68 5.47
C GLY A 141 5.00 5.66 5.35
N VAL A 142 4.26 5.63 4.24
CA VAL A 142 3.03 6.43 4.09
C VAL A 142 1.97 6.02 5.10
N ASN A 143 1.70 4.73 5.23
CA ASN A 143 0.66 4.26 6.16
C ASN A 143 1.04 4.51 7.63
N PHE A 144 2.34 4.43 7.97
CA PHE A 144 2.82 4.82 9.28
C PHE A 144 2.67 6.34 9.51
N LEU A 145 3.01 7.16 8.50
CA LEU A 145 2.81 8.61 8.54
C LEU A 145 1.34 8.98 8.78
N LEU A 146 0.39 8.32 8.12
CA LEU A 146 -1.05 8.55 8.33
C LEU A 146 -1.46 8.34 9.80
N GLY A 147 -1.04 7.21 10.39
CA GLY A 147 -1.33 6.92 11.79
C GLY A 147 -0.70 7.91 12.75
N LEU A 148 0.56 8.26 12.50
CA LEU A 148 1.31 9.19 13.34
C LEU A 148 0.78 10.62 13.24
N ALA A 149 0.42 11.08 12.02
CA ALA A 149 -0.18 12.40 11.81
C ALA A 149 -1.50 12.57 12.59
N ALA A 150 -2.35 11.55 12.55
CA ALA A 150 -3.59 11.52 13.32
C ALA A 150 -3.34 11.60 14.83
N GLN A 151 -2.39 10.82 15.35
CA GLN A 151 -2.04 10.83 16.77
C GLN A 151 -1.46 12.18 17.21
N VAL A 152 -0.54 12.76 16.42
CA VAL A 152 0.06 14.05 16.72
C VAL A 152 -1.00 15.15 16.71
N ALA A 153 -1.85 15.21 15.68
CA ALA A 153 -2.92 16.19 15.59
C ALA A 153 -3.86 16.13 16.83
N GLN A 154 -4.26 14.92 17.23
CA GLN A 154 -5.12 14.72 18.40
C GLN A 154 -4.44 15.15 19.71
N LYS A 155 -3.13 14.91 19.86
CA LYS A 155 -2.40 15.22 21.10
C LYS A 155 -2.02 16.68 21.24
N LEU A 156 -1.67 17.34 20.13
CA LEU A 156 -1.29 18.75 20.13
C LEU A 156 -2.52 19.68 20.14
N GLY A 157 -3.65 19.24 19.59
CA GLY A 157 -4.90 19.99 19.59
C GLY A 157 -4.87 21.26 18.76
N ASP A 158 -5.80 22.20 19.06
CA ASP A 158 -6.02 23.42 18.26
C ASP A 158 -5.00 24.55 18.52
N ASP A 159 -4.05 24.34 19.40
CA ASP A 159 -2.95 25.32 19.63
C ASP A 159 -1.85 25.20 18.57
N TYR A 160 -1.90 24.15 17.74
CA TYR A 160 -0.98 23.94 16.63
C TYR A 160 -1.67 24.07 15.29
N ASP A 161 -1.09 24.91 14.45
CA ASP A 161 -1.46 25.08 13.06
C ASP A 161 -1.01 23.88 12.22
N ILE A 162 -1.89 23.33 11.37
CA ILE A 162 -1.60 22.17 10.56
C ILE A 162 -1.43 22.56 9.08
N GLU A 163 -0.26 22.24 8.50
CA GLU A 163 0.04 22.49 7.09
C GLU A 163 0.55 21.21 6.43
N ILE A 164 -0.04 20.85 5.30
CA ILE A 164 0.33 19.69 4.50
C ILE A 164 0.92 20.17 3.18
N VAL A 165 2.14 19.78 2.87
CA VAL A 165 2.82 20.07 1.60
C VAL A 165 3.15 18.77 0.91
N GLU A 166 2.68 18.60 -0.33
CA GLU A 166 3.02 17.45 -1.16
C GLU A 166 3.76 17.88 -2.42
N SER A 167 4.71 17.07 -2.85
CA SER A 167 5.49 17.32 -4.07
C SER A 167 5.55 16.08 -4.92
N HIS A 168 5.27 16.22 -6.21
CA HIS A 168 5.39 15.15 -7.21
C HIS A 168 5.98 15.68 -8.52
N HIS A 169 6.28 14.73 -9.43
CA HIS A 169 6.80 15.03 -10.75
C HIS A 169 5.82 15.88 -11.57
N ARG A 170 6.37 16.63 -12.54
CA ARG A 170 5.61 17.57 -13.41
C ARG A 170 4.45 16.94 -14.15
N MET A 171 4.48 15.62 -14.40
CA MET A 171 3.47 14.89 -15.16
C MET A 171 2.28 14.39 -14.30
N LYS A 172 2.27 14.63 -12.99
CA LYS A 172 1.16 14.22 -12.13
C LYS A 172 -0.02 15.17 -12.33
N ALA A 173 -1.13 14.64 -12.84
CA ALA A 173 -2.30 15.42 -13.23
C ALA A 173 -3.19 15.83 -12.04
N ASP A 174 -3.35 14.92 -11.06
CA ASP A 174 -4.15 15.20 -9.87
C ASP A 174 -3.39 16.07 -8.86
N ALA A 175 -4.09 17.03 -8.27
CA ALA A 175 -3.60 17.89 -7.19
C ALA A 175 -4.80 18.28 -6.29
N PRO A 176 -4.71 18.07 -4.97
CA PRO A 176 -3.63 17.38 -4.25
C PRO A 176 -3.56 15.89 -4.57
N SER A 177 -2.44 15.24 -4.21
CA SER A 177 -2.29 13.79 -4.37
C SER A 177 -3.25 13.02 -3.45
N GLY A 178 -3.65 11.80 -3.86
CA GLY A 178 -4.47 10.94 -3.01
C GLY A 178 -3.85 10.66 -1.63
N THR A 179 -2.53 10.60 -1.53
CA THR A 179 -1.82 10.44 -0.25
C THR A 179 -1.96 11.69 0.63
N ALA A 180 -1.84 12.88 0.06
CA ALA A 180 -2.02 14.13 0.82
C ALA A 180 -3.46 14.25 1.34
N LEU A 181 -4.45 13.92 0.50
CA LEU A 181 -5.85 13.88 0.93
C LEU A 181 -6.09 12.83 2.03
N ALA A 182 -5.43 11.66 1.95
CA ALA A 182 -5.52 10.65 3.00
C ALA A 182 -4.89 11.12 4.33
N ILE A 183 -3.79 11.91 4.30
CA ILE A 183 -3.21 12.53 5.49
C ILE A 183 -4.22 13.52 6.11
N ALA A 184 -4.80 14.40 5.29
CA ALA A 184 -5.81 15.37 5.76
C ALA A 184 -7.03 14.66 6.35
N GLN A 185 -7.52 13.60 5.69
CA GLN A 185 -8.65 12.81 6.19
C GLN A 185 -8.33 12.16 7.54
N ALA A 186 -7.13 11.56 7.70
CA ALA A 186 -6.72 10.95 8.95
C ALA A 186 -6.64 11.97 10.10
N VAL A 187 -6.21 13.19 9.82
CA VAL A 187 -6.23 14.31 10.77
C VAL A 187 -7.64 14.73 11.10
N CYS A 188 -8.51 14.90 10.09
CA CYS A 188 -9.92 15.26 10.30
C CYS A 188 -10.64 14.22 11.17
N ASP A 189 -10.48 12.93 10.85
CA ASP A 189 -11.11 11.83 11.62
C ASP A 189 -10.64 11.84 13.09
N ALA A 190 -9.38 12.16 13.35
CA ALA A 190 -8.82 12.17 14.70
C ALA A 190 -9.19 13.41 15.52
N THR A 191 -9.50 14.52 14.86
CA THR A 191 -9.72 15.84 15.51
C THR A 191 -11.18 16.31 15.43
N GLY A 192 -12.05 15.55 14.74
CA GLY A 192 -13.45 15.94 14.51
C GLY A 192 -13.61 17.07 13.49
N LYS A 193 -12.57 17.37 12.72
CA LYS A 193 -12.59 18.38 11.64
C LYS A 193 -13.19 17.82 10.34
N SER A 194 -13.55 18.73 9.43
CA SER A 194 -14.22 18.42 8.17
C SER A 194 -13.31 18.70 6.98
N MET A 195 -13.12 17.69 6.11
CA MET A 195 -12.44 17.88 4.82
C MET A 195 -13.08 18.96 3.95
N LYS A 196 -14.36 19.21 4.11
CA LYS A 196 -15.11 20.21 3.32
C LYS A 196 -14.96 21.63 3.87
N GLU A 197 -14.90 21.76 5.19
CA GLU A 197 -14.99 23.06 5.87
C GLU A 197 -13.64 23.56 6.33
N ASP A 198 -12.75 22.66 6.79
CA ASP A 198 -11.49 23.04 7.42
C ASP A 198 -10.26 22.91 6.49
N LEU A 199 -10.38 22.23 5.33
CA LEU A 199 -9.27 22.08 4.39
C LEU A 199 -9.17 23.30 3.46
N VAL A 200 -8.03 23.99 3.52
CA VAL A 200 -7.75 25.21 2.75
C VAL A 200 -6.66 24.95 1.72
N HIS A 201 -6.99 25.07 0.44
CA HIS A 201 -6.08 24.84 -0.68
C HIS A 201 -5.30 26.09 -1.04
N GLY A 202 -4.04 26.15 -0.64
CA GLY A 202 -3.16 27.31 -0.89
C GLY A 202 -3.64 28.58 -0.20
N ARG A 203 -2.89 29.66 -0.37
CA ARG A 203 -3.29 31.02 0.04
C ARG A 203 -2.85 31.98 -1.03
N LEU A 204 -3.78 32.77 -1.57
CA LEU A 204 -3.52 33.74 -2.63
C LEU A 204 -4.16 35.08 -2.30
N GLY A 205 -3.37 36.16 -2.34
CA GLY A 205 -3.83 37.52 -2.14
C GLY A 205 -3.14 38.23 -0.96
N ALA A 206 -3.43 39.53 -0.81
CA ALA A 206 -3.06 40.31 0.36
C ALA A 206 -4.18 40.22 1.40
N HIS A 207 -3.85 40.22 2.67
CA HIS A 207 -4.83 40.19 3.77
C HIS A 207 -5.67 38.90 3.87
N ILE A 208 -5.04 37.74 3.72
CA ILE A 208 -5.65 36.44 3.97
C ILE A 208 -4.96 35.78 5.16
N PRO A 209 -5.26 36.23 6.41
CA PRO A 209 -4.70 35.61 7.59
C PRO A 209 -5.23 34.20 7.75
N ARG A 210 -4.36 33.28 8.23
CA ARG A 210 -4.77 31.95 8.61
C ARG A 210 -5.84 32.01 9.71
N GLN A 211 -6.89 31.20 9.56
CA GLN A 211 -7.89 31.03 10.60
C GLN A 211 -7.50 29.87 11.53
N ARG A 212 -7.89 29.96 12.81
CA ARG A 212 -7.66 28.88 13.77
C ARG A 212 -8.46 27.64 13.33
N GLY A 213 -7.82 26.49 13.37
CA GLY A 213 -8.45 25.21 13.00
C GLY A 213 -8.33 24.82 11.54
N GLU A 214 -7.92 25.70 10.65
CA GLU A 214 -7.65 25.36 9.24
C GLU A 214 -6.60 24.26 9.12
N ILE A 215 -6.74 23.41 8.11
CA ILE A 215 -5.72 22.49 7.63
C ILE A 215 -5.26 22.96 6.26
N GLY A 216 -4.05 23.54 6.19
CA GLY A 216 -3.49 23.99 4.92
C GLY A 216 -3.06 22.84 4.02
N MET A 217 -3.33 22.95 2.70
CA MET A 217 -2.98 21.94 1.70
C MET A 217 -2.27 22.58 0.51
N HIS A 218 -1.05 22.14 0.23
CA HIS A 218 -0.21 22.73 -0.83
C HIS A 218 0.34 21.64 -1.74
N ALA A 219 0.20 21.82 -3.05
CA ALA A 219 0.65 20.87 -4.06
C ALA A 219 1.77 21.47 -4.90
N VAL A 220 2.93 20.82 -4.92
CA VAL A 220 4.09 21.19 -5.73
C VAL A 220 4.27 20.18 -6.87
N ARG A 221 4.55 20.68 -8.09
CA ARG A 221 4.87 19.86 -9.27
C ARG A 221 6.23 20.28 -9.79
N SER A 222 7.23 19.38 -9.73
CA SER A 222 8.59 19.70 -10.12
C SER A 222 9.38 18.44 -10.52
N GLY A 223 10.16 18.57 -11.59
CA GLY A 223 11.10 17.54 -12.03
C GLY A 223 10.47 16.16 -12.16
N ASP A 224 11.14 15.18 -11.55
CA ASP A 224 10.82 13.75 -11.55
C ASP A 224 10.49 13.22 -10.13
N ILE A 225 10.17 14.09 -9.18
CA ILE A 225 9.85 13.73 -7.80
C ILE A 225 8.81 12.61 -7.78
N VAL A 226 9.18 11.46 -7.22
CA VAL A 226 8.28 10.30 -7.11
C VAL A 226 7.12 10.57 -6.15
N GLY A 227 7.44 11.18 -5.00
CA GLY A 227 6.47 11.63 -4.02
C GLY A 227 7.13 12.06 -2.72
N LYS A 228 6.82 13.28 -2.27
CA LYS A 228 7.21 13.80 -0.95
C LYS A 228 5.97 14.36 -0.28
N HIS A 229 5.78 14.04 0.98
CA HIS A 229 4.67 14.51 1.80
C HIS A 229 5.22 14.97 3.14
N THR A 230 4.96 16.21 3.47
CA THR A 230 5.30 16.78 4.77
C THR A 230 4.02 17.28 5.43
N ILE A 231 3.81 16.92 6.69
CA ILE A 231 2.82 17.54 7.56
C ILE A 231 3.57 18.24 8.68
N SER A 232 3.29 19.55 8.86
CA SER A 232 3.85 20.39 9.90
C SER A 232 2.77 20.79 10.89
N PHE A 233 3.15 20.81 12.15
CA PHE A 233 2.36 21.27 13.28
C PHE A 233 3.12 22.43 13.91
N GLY A 234 2.66 23.67 13.66
CA GLY A 234 3.34 24.88 14.07
C GLY A 234 2.64 25.59 15.24
N ALA A 235 3.39 25.95 16.26
CA ALA A 235 2.94 26.81 17.36
C ALA A 235 3.87 28.01 17.52
N ILE A 236 3.54 28.92 18.43
CA ILE A 236 4.45 30.06 18.74
C ILE A 236 5.71 29.50 19.40
N GLY A 237 6.84 29.65 18.73
CA GLY A 237 8.15 29.26 19.24
C GLY A 237 8.61 27.85 18.87
N GLU A 238 7.77 27.00 18.25
CA GLU A 238 8.18 25.65 17.81
C GLU A 238 7.41 25.15 16.60
N GLU A 239 7.98 24.19 15.91
CA GLU A 239 7.34 23.41 14.85
C GLU A 239 7.73 21.93 14.98
N LEU A 240 6.76 21.05 14.83
CA LEU A 240 6.98 19.62 14.64
C LEU A 240 6.62 19.24 13.20
N SER A 241 7.57 18.68 12.45
CA SER A 241 7.34 18.24 11.07
C SER A 241 7.55 16.74 10.91
N LEU A 242 6.61 16.07 10.22
CA LEU A 242 6.71 14.67 9.79
C LEU A 242 6.83 14.62 8.28
N THR A 243 7.89 13.99 7.76
CA THR A 243 8.14 13.95 6.33
C THR A 243 8.34 12.50 5.85
N HIS A 244 7.67 12.15 4.76
CA HIS A 244 7.91 10.95 3.99
C HIS A 244 8.39 11.29 2.59
N VAL A 245 9.46 10.63 2.13
CA VAL A 245 10.00 10.76 0.76
C VAL A 245 10.06 9.39 0.11
N ALA A 246 9.39 9.23 -1.01
CA ALA A 246 9.54 8.07 -1.89
C ALA A 246 10.55 8.41 -2.99
N SER A 247 11.67 7.71 -3.04
CA SER A 247 12.70 7.86 -4.09
C SER A 247 12.44 6.93 -5.28
N THR A 248 11.65 5.88 -5.08
CA THR A 248 11.29 4.89 -6.12
C THR A 248 9.88 4.36 -5.84
N ARG A 249 9.22 3.85 -6.88
CA ARG A 249 7.91 3.18 -6.74
C ARG A 249 8.00 1.79 -6.11
N ASP A 250 9.19 1.27 -5.90
CA ASP A 250 9.41 -0.03 -5.25
C ASP A 250 8.89 -0.07 -3.81
N VAL A 251 8.73 1.07 -3.15
CA VAL A 251 8.13 1.17 -1.83
C VAL A 251 6.72 0.55 -1.79
N PHE A 252 5.97 0.64 -2.89
CA PHE A 252 4.63 0.05 -2.99
C PHE A 252 4.71 -1.47 -3.17
N ALA A 253 5.61 -1.95 -4.03
CA ALA A 253 5.80 -3.38 -4.24
C ALA A 253 6.34 -4.07 -2.97
N ARG A 254 7.34 -3.48 -2.29
CA ARG A 254 7.86 -3.99 -1.01
C ARG A 254 6.78 -4.05 0.07
N GLY A 255 5.92 -3.03 0.15
CA GLY A 255 4.79 -3.02 1.08
C GLY A 255 3.77 -4.12 0.78
N ALA A 256 3.44 -4.34 -0.50
CA ALA A 256 2.52 -5.41 -0.91
C ALA A 256 3.09 -6.81 -0.65
N LEU A 257 4.40 -7.03 -0.89
CA LEU A 257 5.07 -8.29 -0.55
C LEU A 257 5.04 -8.55 0.95
N ARG A 258 5.29 -7.52 1.79
CA ARG A 258 5.16 -7.63 3.25
C ARG A 258 3.70 -7.91 3.66
N ALA A 259 2.73 -7.24 3.06
CA ALA A 259 1.31 -7.46 3.32
C ALA A 259 0.90 -8.90 2.98
N ALA A 260 1.37 -9.45 1.85
CA ALA A 260 1.08 -10.83 1.47
C ALA A 260 1.65 -11.85 2.47
N LYS A 261 2.90 -11.68 2.90
CA LYS A 261 3.49 -12.52 3.97
C LYS A 261 2.69 -12.44 5.27
N TRP A 262 2.27 -11.25 5.67
CA TRP A 262 1.51 -11.02 6.89
C TRP A 262 0.09 -11.60 6.83
N LEU A 263 -0.54 -11.61 5.65
CA LEU A 263 -1.93 -12.03 5.45
C LEU A 263 -2.11 -13.55 5.51
N ILE A 264 -1.06 -14.33 5.24
CA ILE A 264 -1.10 -15.79 5.28
C ILE A 264 -1.41 -16.26 6.70
N GLY A 265 -2.39 -17.16 6.82
CA GLY A 265 -2.86 -17.69 8.11
C GLY A 265 -3.77 -16.76 8.90
N LYS A 266 -4.11 -15.58 8.39
CA LYS A 266 -5.13 -14.73 8.99
C LYS A 266 -6.53 -15.31 8.76
N PRO A 267 -7.48 -15.13 9.68
CA PRO A 267 -8.86 -15.51 9.46
C PRO A 267 -9.48 -14.70 8.31
N ALA A 268 -10.59 -15.19 7.76
CA ALA A 268 -11.39 -14.43 6.80
C ALA A 268 -11.76 -13.07 7.38
N GLY A 269 -11.65 -12.02 6.59
CA GLY A 269 -11.87 -10.64 7.04
C GLY A 269 -11.26 -9.60 6.12
N ARG A 270 -11.63 -8.34 6.33
CA ARG A 270 -10.96 -7.19 5.70
C ARG A 270 -9.83 -6.69 6.57
N TYR A 271 -8.73 -6.42 5.91
CA TYR A 271 -7.50 -5.91 6.52
C TYR A 271 -6.98 -4.70 5.74
N SER A 272 -6.17 -3.92 6.40
CA SER A 272 -5.53 -2.71 5.90
C SER A 272 -4.02 -2.74 6.16
N MET A 273 -3.32 -1.76 5.65
CA MET A 273 -1.90 -1.58 5.98
C MET A 273 -1.67 -1.19 7.45
N LYS A 274 -2.68 -0.64 8.14
CA LYS A 274 -2.61 -0.38 9.60
C LYS A 274 -2.44 -1.69 10.36
N ASP A 275 -3.20 -2.73 10.00
CA ASP A 275 -3.13 -4.05 10.63
C ASP A 275 -1.75 -4.68 10.44
N VAL A 276 -1.14 -4.54 9.24
CA VAL A 276 0.24 -5.01 8.96
C VAL A 276 1.28 -4.31 9.82
N LEU A 277 1.02 -3.06 10.19
CA LEU A 277 1.91 -2.22 11.01
C LEU A 277 1.64 -2.33 12.50
N GLY A 278 0.51 -2.92 12.91
CA GLY A 278 0.09 -3.00 14.31
C GLY A 278 -0.37 -1.66 14.87
N LEU A 279 -1.03 -0.83 14.05
CA LEU A 279 -1.53 0.52 14.37
C LEU A 279 -3.01 0.51 14.69
#